data_9193deffe218259e217e4c96ef4ab2e2
#
_entry.id   9193deffe218259e217e4c96ef4ab2e2
#
_cell.length_a   1.000
_cell.length_b   1.000
_cell.length_c   1.000
_cell.angle_alpha   90.00
_cell.angle_beta   90.00
_cell.angle_gamma   90.00
#
_symmetry.space_group_name_H-M   'P 1'
#
loop_
_entity.id
_entity.type
_entity.pdbx_description
1 polymer ?
#
loop_
_entity_poly.entity_id
_entity_poly.type
_entity_poly.pdbx_seq_one_letter_code
_entity_poly.pdbx_strand_id
1 'polypeptide(L)'
;MPHSLYVVACCSQLKQTSLIKKKTLIWIIVIWILITLINYYYTNFFILAFIWLGMSLIFGIGTIIQIVKLIRERKNLAKFRILKVVVFALLFILTFQRQIPNGIIEKTDWNILKNKRTEIVEQIKRNEIKGKGISGNGIFELPFEFPVVSNGGNDVWVFKNKENESVTIQFWVFRNFFDSPSTYFVYSNDKKRISDLEQKIKENPENNWKLDENWYRIYGGY
;
A
#
# COMPACT_ATOMS: atom_id res chain seq x y z
N MET A 1 0.64 -34.42 51.69
CA MET A 1 0.65 -33.07 51.12
C MET A 1 1.15 -33.05 49.66
N PRO A 2 0.34 -33.46 48.63
CA PRO A 2 0.74 -33.26 47.25
C PRO A 2 -0.23 -32.40 46.40
N HIS A 3 -1.33 -31.86 46.98
CA HIS A 3 -2.32 -31.12 46.16
C HIS A 3 -1.88 -29.69 45.74
N SER A 4 -0.95 -29.06 46.43
CA SER A 4 -0.50 -27.68 46.16
C SER A 4 0.37 -27.58 44.87
N LEU A 5 1.18 -28.56 44.59
CA LEU A 5 2.09 -28.60 43.42
C LEU A 5 1.37 -28.74 42.08
N TYR A 6 0.27 -29.52 42.03
CA TYR A 6 -0.52 -29.70 40.81
C TYR A 6 -1.30 -28.46 40.38
N VAL A 7 -1.80 -27.66 41.35
CA VAL A 7 -2.53 -26.41 41.06
C VAL A 7 -1.60 -25.36 40.49
N VAL A 8 -0.38 -25.23 41.01
CA VAL A 8 0.61 -24.27 40.51
C VAL A 8 1.11 -24.62 39.12
N ALA A 9 1.34 -25.94 38.84
CA ALA A 9 1.75 -26.41 37.52
C ALA A 9 0.63 -26.23 36.48
N CYS A 10 -0.63 -26.46 36.85
CA CYS A 10 -1.77 -26.27 35.96
C CYS A 10 -1.99 -24.76 35.63
N CYS A 11 -1.83 -23.86 36.62
CA CYS A 11 -1.90 -22.41 36.39
C CYS A 11 -0.74 -21.87 35.53
N SER A 12 0.48 -22.40 35.68
CA SER A 12 1.63 -22.00 34.87
C SER A 12 1.47 -22.44 33.40
N GLN A 13 0.98 -23.66 33.18
CA GLN A 13 0.68 -24.18 31.84
C GLN A 13 -0.41 -23.38 31.14
N LEU A 14 -1.49 -23.01 31.83
CA LEU A 14 -2.57 -22.18 31.29
C LEU A 14 -2.07 -20.76 30.93
N LYS A 15 -1.16 -20.18 31.70
CA LYS A 15 -0.58 -18.85 31.44
C LYS A 15 0.39 -18.90 30.26
N GLN A 16 1.16 -19.99 30.10
CA GLN A 16 2.11 -20.17 29.01
C GLN A 16 1.40 -20.38 27.66
N THR A 17 0.33 -21.16 27.63
CA THR A 17 -0.49 -21.37 26.40
C THR A 17 -1.20 -20.08 25.95
N SER A 18 -1.57 -19.20 26.88
CA SER A 18 -2.19 -17.90 26.53
C SER A 18 -1.19 -16.93 25.90
N LEU A 19 0.07 -16.89 26.39
CA LEU A 19 1.14 -16.04 25.84
C LEU A 19 1.52 -16.44 24.39
N ILE A 20 1.68 -17.75 24.14
CA ILE A 20 1.96 -18.28 22.80
C ILE A 20 0.83 -17.89 21.83
N LYS A 21 -0.44 -17.98 22.25
CA LYS A 21 -1.60 -17.62 21.42
C LYS A 21 -1.64 -16.12 21.11
N LYS A 22 -1.27 -15.22 22.05
CA LYS A 22 -1.18 -13.78 21.78
C LYS A 22 -0.03 -13.45 20.83
N LYS A 23 1.14 -14.05 21.01
CA LYS A 23 2.28 -13.88 20.08
C LYS A 23 1.91 -14.27 18.66
N THR A 24 1.24 -15.42 18.47
CA THR A 24 0.81 -15.85 17.13
C THR A 24 -0.12 -14.84 16.48
N LEU A 25 -1.07 -14.25 17.23
CA LEU A 25 -1.99 -13.25 16.69
C LEU A 25 -1.25 -11.98 16.26
N ILE A 26 -0.26 -11.54 17.04
CA ILE A 26 0.60 -10.40 16.69
C ILE A 26 1.37 -10.70 15.40
N TRP A 27 1.98 -11.89 15.27
CA TRP A 27 2.70 -12.27 14.06
C TRP A 27 1.81 -12.30 12.82
N ILE A 28 0.56 -12.75 12.94
CA ILE A 28 -0.41 -12.72 11.84
C ILE A 28 -0.63 -11.27 11.37
N ILE A 29 -0.81 -10.33 12.29
CA ILE A 29 -0.98 -8.91 11.95
C ILE A 29 0.29 -8.35 11.29
N VAL A 30 1.46 -8.63 11.86
CA VAL A 30 2.75 -8.16 11.31
C VAL A 30 2.97 -8.70 9.89
N ILE A 31 2.74 -10.00 9.67
CA ILE A 31 2.87 -10.63 8.35
C ILE A 31 1.88 -9.99 7.37
N TRP A 32 0.62 -9.75 7.78
CA TRP A 32 -0.37 -9.08 6.94
C TRP A 32 0.09 -7.66 6.53
N ILE A 33 0.63 -6.88 7.48
CA ILE A 33 1.18 -5.53 7.19
C ILE A 33 2.33 -5.63 6.19
N LEU A 34 3.28 -6.54 6.41
CA LEU A 34 4.43 -6.72 5.52
C LEU A 34 4.00 -7.12 4.10
N ILE A 35 3.08 -8.07 3.96
CA ILE A 35 2.55 -8.46 2.65
C ILE A 35 1.85 -7.27 1.98
N THR A 36 1.08 -6.48 2.72
CA THR A 36 0.38 -5.30 2.20
C THR A 36 1.38 -4.24 1.69
N LEU A 37 2.47 -3.98 2.44
CA LEU A 37 3.53 -3.06 2.01
C LEU A 37 4.28 -3.57 0.78
N ILE A 38 4.66 -4.86 0.75
CA ILE A 38 5.32 -5.47 -0.41
C ILE A 38 4.41 -5.38 -1.64
N ASN A 39 3.12 -5.64 -1.48
CA ASN A 39 2.16 -5.53 -2.56
C ASN A 39 2.02 -4.10 -3.07
N TYR A 40 2.04 -3.11 -2.19
CA TYR A 40 1.95 -1.71 -2.58
C TYR A 40 3.14 -1.25 -3.42
N TYR A 41 4.37 -1.59 -3.02
CA TYR A 41 5.59 -1.06 -3.64
C TYR A 41 6.11 -1.89 -4.83
N TYR A 42 6.01 -3.21 -4.78
CA TYR A 42 6.80 -4.08 -5.65
C TYR A 42 5.98 -5.01 -6.54
N THR A 43 4.70 -5.22 -6.24
CA THR A 43 3.95 -6.29 -6.90
C THR A 43 3.26 -5.78 -8.17
N ASN A 44 3.44 -6.50 -9.28
CA ASN A 44 2.70 -6.25 -10.49
C ASN A 44 1.22 -6.67 -10.35
N PHE A 45 0.36 -6.14 -11.22
CA PHE A 45 -1.09 -6.32 -11.14
C PHE A 45 -1.55 -7.79 -11.03
N PHE A 46 -0.97 -8.70 -11.82
CA PHE A 46 -1.41 -10.11 -11.82
C PHE A 46 -1.09 -10.81 -10.50
N ILE A 47 0.16 -10.71 -10.06
CA ILE A 47 0.58 -11.30 -8.79
C ILE A 47 -0.21 -10.69 -7.65
N LEU A 48 -0.45 -9.38 -7.69
CA LEU A 48 -1.26 -8.64 -6.73
C LEU A 48 -2.66 -9.25 -6.59
N ALA A 49 -3.35 -9.50 -7.72
CA ALA A 49 -4.70 -10.08 -7.71
C ALA A 49 -4.74 -11.45 -7.03
N PHE A 50 -3.76 -12.33 -7.34
CA PHE A 50 -3.67 -13.66 -6.71
C PHE A 50 -3.37 -13.59 -5.21
N ILE A 51 -2.46 -12.71 -4.80
CA ILE A 51 -2.13 -12.53 -3.37
C ILE A 51 -3.36 -12.02 -2.61
N TRP A 52 -4.07 -11.00 -3.11
CA TRP A 52 -5.26 -10.47 -2.47
C TRP A 52 -6.39 -11.49 -2.41
N LEU A 53 -6.60 -12.27 -3.47
CA LEU A 53 -7.58 -13.37 -3.48
C LEU A 53 -7.22 -14.42 -2.42
N GLY A 54 -5.97 -14.87 -2.41
CA GLY A 54 -5.48 -15.85 -1.43
C GLY A 54 -5.62 -15.36 0.02
N MET A 55 -5.21 -14.11 0.29
CA MET A 55 -5.37 -13.50 1.61
C MET A 55 -6.84 -13.38 2.02
N SER A 56 -7.72 -12.97 1.09
CA SER A 56 -9.16 -12.86 1.35
C SER A 56 -9.76 -14.21 1.73
N LEU A 57 -9.38 -15.27 1.03
CA LEU A 57 -9.84 -16.65 1.34
C LEU A 57 -9.31 -17.11 2.71
N ILE A 58 -8.02 -16.90 3.00
CA ILE A 58 -7.41 -17.29 4.28
C ILE A 58 -8.09 -16.59 5.45
N PHE A 59 -8.25 -15.27 5.38
CA PHE A 59 -8.88 -14.51 6.46
C PHE A 59 -10.39 -14.72 6.53
N GLY A 60 -11.08 -14.92 5.40
CA GLY A 60 -12.50 -15.26 5.37
C GLY A 60 -12.77 -16.61 6.04
N ILE A 61 -12.08 -17.66 5.65
CA ILE A 61 -12.17 -18.99 6.27
C ILE A 61 -11.76 -18.91 7.74
N GLY A 62 -10.66 -18.22 8.05
CA GLY A 62 -10.21 -18.00 9.41
C GLY A 62 -11.28 -17.33 10.29
N THR A 63 -11.98 -16.32 9.77
CA THR A 63 -13.08 -15.62 10.45
C THR A 63 -14.23 -16.60 10.76
N ILE A 64 -14.66 -17.40 9.78
CA ILE A 64 -15.70 -18.39 9.95
C ILE A 64 -15.32 -19.39 11.04
N ILE A 65 -14.10 -19.93 11.01
CA ILE A 65 -13.58 -20.86 12.02
C ILE A 65 -13.62 -20.22 13.43
N GLN A 66 -13.20 -18.94 13.56
CA GLN A 66 -13.22 -18.26 14.85
C GLN A 66 -14.64 -18.01 15.36
N ILE A 67 -15.60 -17.69 14.47
CA ILE A 67 -17.00 -17.53 14.82
C ILE A 67 -17.61 -18.87 15.28
N VAL A 68 -17.39 -19.96 14.55
CA VAL A 68 -17.88 -21.30 14.95
C VAL A 68 -17.33 -21.69 16.33
N LYS A 69 -16.03 -21.45 16.60
CA LYS A 69 -15.43 -21.67 17.91
C LYS A 69 -16.04 -20.78 18.99
N LEU A 70 -16.32 -19.51 18.69
CA LEU A 70 -17.00 -18.58 19.62
C LEU A 70 -18.37 -19.11 20.01
N ILE A 71 -19.18 -19.56 19.04
CA ILE A 71 -20.52 -20.12 19.27
C ILE A 71 -20.45 -21.39 20.12
N ARG A 72 -19.49 -22.30 19.84
CA ARG A 72 -19.31 -23.53 20.61
C ARG A 72 -18.89 -23.27 22.06
N GLU A 73 -18.08 -22.24 22.29
CA GLU A 73 -17.55 -21.87 23.61
C GLU A 73 -18.44 -20.83 24.35
N ARG A 74 -19.67 -20.57 23.86
CA ARG A 74 -20.53 -19.47 24.36
C ARG A 74 -20.81 -19.48 25.87
N LYS A 75 -20.75 -20.66 26.52
CA LYS A 75 -20.99 -20.81 27.97
C LYS A 75 -19.81 -20.32 28.82
N ASN A 76 -18.57 -20.29 28.26
CA ASN A 76 -17.35 -19.91 28.96
C ASN A 76 -16.48 -18.99 28.06
N LEU A 77 -17.02 -17.82 27.70
CA LEU A 77 -16.38 -16.90 26.75
C LEU A 77 -15.17 -16.22 27.38
N ALA A 78 -13.98 -16.59 26.92
CA ALA A 78 -12.76 -15.87 27.22
C ALA A 78 -12.68 -14.59 26.36
N LYS A 79 -12.33 -13.44 26.96
CA LYS A 79 -12.10 -12.14 26.25
C LYS A 79 -11.16 -12.29 25.06
N PHE A 80 -10.16 -13.17 25.17
CA PHE A 80 -9.21 -13.44 24.09
C PHE A 80 -9.84 -14.17 22.89
N ARG A 81 -10.95 -14.91 23.07
CA ARG A 81 -11.68 -15.53 21.96
C ARG A 81 -12.38 -14.47 21.12
N ILE A 82 -13.03 -13.49 21.77
CA ILE A 82 -13.67 -12.36 21.10
C ILE A 82 -12.61 -11.56 20.31
N LEU A 83 -11.47 -11.25 20.93
CA LEU A 83 -10.38 -10.55 20.27
C LEU A 83 -9.92 -11.24 18.97
N LYS A 84 -9.82 -12.58 18.95
CA LYS A 84 -9.47 -13.34 17.73
C LYS A 84 -10.50 -13.14 16.63
N VAL A 85 -11.79 -13.24 16.94
CA VAL A 85 -12.85 -13.04 15.96
C VAL A 85 -12.76 -11.63 15.37
N VAL A 86 -12.62 -10.62 16.23
CA VAL A 86 -12.51 -9.21 15.80
C VAL A 86 -11.30 -9.00 14.90
N VAL A 87 -10.12 -9.52 15.28
CA VAL A 87 -8.90 -9.36 14.47
C VAL A 87 -9.03 -10.05 13.12
N PHE A 88 -9.51 -11.31 13.07
CA PHE A 88 -9.67 -12.01 11.79
C PHE A 88 -10.71 -11.33 10.89
N ALA A 89 -11.84 -10.89 11.45
CA ALA A 89 -12.86 -10.15 10.71
C ALA A 89 -12.31 -8.81 10.18
N LEU A 90 -11.56 -8.07 11.00
CA LEU A 90 -10.94 -6.81 10.59
C LEU A 90 -9.93 -7.04 9.46
N LEU A 91 -9.04 -8.02 9.59
CA LEU A 91 -8.07 -8.36 8.54
C LEU A 91 -8.77 -8.80 7.25
N PHE A 92 -9.87 -9.56 7.35
CA PHE A 92 -10.69 -9.93 6.19
C PHE A 92 -11.27 -8.69 5.51
N ILE A 93 -11.92 -7.79 6.27
CA ILE A 93 -12.52 -6.57 5.74
C ILE A 93 -11.46 -5.67 5.08
N LEU A 94 -10.33 -5.44 5.75
CA LEU A 94 -9.24 -4.61 5.21
C LEU A 94 -8.58 -5.25 3.99
N THR A 95 -8.52 -6.58 3.91
CA THR A 95 -8.04 -7.28 2.74
C THR A 95 -9.04 -7.18 1.60
N PHE A 96 -10.32 -7.41 1.85
CA PHE A 96 -11.37 -7.30 0.84
C PHE A 96 -11.51 -5.87 0.30
N GLN A 97 -11.49 -4.88 1.20
CA GLN A 97 -11.52 -3.46 0.85
C GLN A 97 -10.10 -2.88 0.80
N ARG A 98 -9.28 -3.41 -0.09
CA ARG A 98 -7.85 -3.01 -0.25
C ARG A 98 -7.62 -1.51 -0.43
N GLN A 99 -8.62 -0.77 -0.87
CA GLN A 99 -8.56 0.68 -1.03
C GLN A 99 -8.26 1.41 0.29
N ILE A 100 -8.75 0.87 1.42
CA ILE A 100 -8.53 1.47 2.75
C ILE A 100 -7.05 1.42 3.15
N PRO A 101 -6.39 0.25 3.25
CA PRO A 101 -4.97 0.21 3.59
C PRO A 101 -4.10 0.90 2.53
N ASN A 102 -4.41 0.75 1.24
CA ASN A 102 -3.64 1.42 0.19
C ASN A 102 -3.73 2.94 0.30
N GLY A 103 -4.88 3.52 0.59
CA GLY A 103 -5.02 4.97 0.78
C GLY A 103 -4.25 5.50 2.00
N ILE A 104 -4.16 4.71 3.08
CA ILE A 104 -3.33 5.06 4.25
C ILE A 104 -1.84 5.03 3.88
N ILE A 105 -1.41 3.97 3.18
CA ILE A 105 -0.03 3.84 2.72
C ILE A 105 0.31 4.96 1.74
N GLU A 106 -0.55 5.26 0.76
CA GLU A 106 -0.36 6.32 -0.24
C GLU A 106 -0.11 7.69 0.41
N LYS A 107 -0.94 8.07 1.40
CA LYS A 107 -0.76 9.32 2.14
C LYS A 107 0.56 9.35 2.93
N THR A 108 0.90 8.24 3.56
CA THR A 108 2.13 8.12 4.35
C THR A 108 3.35 8.17 3.42
N ASP A 109 3.31 7.44 2.32
CA ASP A 109 4.32 7.38 1.27
C ASP A 109 4.57 8.77 0.65
N TRP A 110 3.51 9.50 0.34
CA TRP A 110 3.64 10.87 -0.14
C TRP A 110 4.42 11.74 0.86
N ASN A 111 4.02 11.74 2.12
CA ASN A 111 4.64 12.59 3.15
C ASN A 111 6.11 12.22 3.40
N ILE A 112 6.46 10.94 3.38
CA ILE A 112 7.83 10.46 3.65
C ILE A 112 8.73 10.69 2.43
N LEU A 113 8.25 10.42 1.22
CA LEU A 113 9.07 10.41 0.01
C LEU A 113 8.94 11.67 -0.87
N LYS A 114 8.13 12.67 -0.47
CA LYS A 114 7.97 13.92 -1.22
C LYS A 114 9.31 14.58 -1.54
N ASN A 115 10.17 14.75 -0.53
CA ASN A 115 11.47 15.40 -0.70
C ASN A 115 12.37 14.63 -1.67
N LYS A 116 12.35 13.28 -1.59
CA LYS A 116 13.10 12.43 -2.51
C LYS A 116 12.59 12.54 -3.95
N ARG A 117 11.26 12.54 -4.13
CA ARG A 117 10.66 12.77 -5.46
C ARG A 117 11.01 14.14 -6.02
N THR A 118 11.00 15.17 -5.18
CA THR A 118 11.41 16.53 -5.58
C THR A 118 12.89 16.57 -5.99
N GLU A 119 13.77 15.90 -5.26
CA GLU A 119 15.19 15.78 -5.64
C GLU A 119 15.36 15.13 -7.02
N ILE A 120 14.62 14.03 -7.29
CA ILE A 120 14.62 13.36 -8.60
C ILE A 120 14.13 14.29 -9.71
N VAL A 121 13.08 15.08 -9.46
CA VAL A 121 12.60 16.11 -10.40
C VAL A 121 13.72 17.07 -10.76
N GLU A 122 14.45 17.57 -9.78
CA GLU A 122 15.56 18.51 -10.03
C GLU A 122 16.73 17.85 -10.77
N GLN A 123 17.06 16.57 -10.46
CA GLN A 123 18.07 15.81 -11.18
C GLN A 123 17.67 15.60 -12.66
N ILE A 124 16.40 15.32 -12.95
CA ILE A 124 15.89 15.17 -14.32
C ILE A 124 15.93 16.52 -15.07
N LYS A 125 15.60 17.65 -14.41
CA LYS A 125 15.71 18.99 -14.99
C LYS A 125 17.16 19.32 -15.36
N ARG A 126 18.12 18.97 -14.50
CA ARG A 126 19.55 19.16 -14.74
C ARG A 126 20.16 18.15 -15.71
N ASN A 127 19.38 17.20 -16.26
CA ASN A 127 19.83 16.11 -17.12
C ASN A 127 20.83 15.14 -16.46
N GLU A 128 20.86 15.07 -15.14
CA GLU A 128 21.68 14.10 -14.37
C GLU A 128 21.14 12.68 -14.51
N ILE A 129 19.81 12.52 -14.53
CA ILE A 129 19.13 11.26 -14.86
C ILE A 129 18.67 11.33 -16.32
N LYS A 130 19.12 10.36 -17.12
CA LYS A 130 18.82 10.28 -18.55
C LYS A 130 17.91 9.09 -18.85
N GLY A 131 16.87 9.30 -19.68
CA GLY A 131 16.02 8.25 -20.19
C GLY A 131 16.58 7.57 -21.43
N LYS A 132 16.10 6.37 -21.71
CA LYS A 132 16.39 5.62 -22.94
C LYS A 132 15.63 6.16 -24.17
N GLY A 133 14.75 7.15 -23.98
CA GLY A 133 13.86 7.68 -25.03
C GLY A 133 14.58 8.66 -25.97
N ILE A 134 14.08 8.71 -27.22
CA ILE A 134 14.49 9.71 -28.21
C ILE A 134 14.01 11.09 -27.73
N SER A 135 14.87 12.10 -27.79
CA SER A 135 14.52 13.50 -27.41
C SER A 135 14.32 13.79 -25.92
N GLY A 136 14.72 12.90 -24.99
CA GLY A 136 14.60 13.17 -23.56
C GLY A 136 13.17 13.01 -22.99
N ASN A 137 12.27 12.40 -23.74
CA ASN A 137 10.93 12.03 -23.33
C ASN A 137 10.80 10.51 -23.19
N GLY A 138 9.91 10.04 -22.33
CA GLY A 138 9.61 8.62 -22.16
C GLY A 138 9.90 8.09 -20.77
N ILE A 139 10.18 6.81 -20.67
CA ILE A 139 10.43 6.13 -19.39
C ILE A 139 11.89 6.32 -19.00
N PHE A 140 12.10 6.82 -17.79
CA PHE A 140 13.41 6.98 -17.16
C PHE A 140 13.53 5.99 -16.02
N GLU A 141 14.51 5.09 -16.11
CA GLU A 141 14.84 4.18 -15.02
C GLU A 141 15.60 4.96 -13.92
N LEU A 142 15.08 4.87 -12.70
CA LEU A 142 15.72 5.48 -11.54
C LEU A 142 16.73 4.50 -10.92
N PRO A 143 17.80 5.00 -10.26
CA PRO A 143 18.64 4.15 -9.43
C PRO A 143 17.79 3.42 -8.39
N PHE A 144 18.06 2.12 -8.19
CA PHE A 144 17.32 1.35 -7.19
C PHE A 144 17.65 1.87 -5.79
N GLU A 145 16.64 2.33 -5.09
CA GLU A 145 16.72 2.75 -3.70
C GLU A 145 15.53 2.20 -2.92
N PHE A 146 15.72 1.95 -1.64
CA PHE A 146 14.64 1.54 -0.74
C PHE A 146 14.26 2.70 0.21
N PRO A 147 12.97 3.00 0.36
CA PRO A 147 11.83 2.50 -0.41
C PRO A 147 11.82 3.07 -1.83
N VAL A 148 11.18 2.37 -2.77
CA VAL A 148 11.05 2.85 -4.14
C VAL A 148 10.16 4.09 -4.19
N VAL A 149 10.52 5.05 -5.03
CA VAL A 149 9.78 6.32 -5.17
C VAL A 149 8.66 6.26 -6.21
N SER A 150 8.71 5.23 -7.06
CA SER A 150 7.74 4.97 -8.13
C SER A 150 7.43 3.46 -8.18
N ASN A 151 6.19 3.09 -7.93
CA ASN A 151 5.79 1.71 -7.70
C ASN A 151 5.82 0.85 -8.98
N GLY A 152 6.08 -0.46 -8.82
CA GLY A 152 6.00 -1.43 -9.91
C GLY A 152 7.15 -1.40 -10.91
N GLY A 153 8.31 -0.82 -10.58
CA GLY A 153 9.48 -0.83 -11.47
C GLY A 153 10.52 0.23 -11.16
N ASN A 154 10.25 1.15 -10.26
CA ASN A 154 11.11 2.30 -9.92
C ASN A 154 11.53 3.09 -11.16
N ASP A 155 10.63 3.26 -12.11
CA ASP A 155 10.75 4.09 -13.29
C ASP A 155 9.75 5.26 -13.23
N VAL A 156 10.03 6.31 -13.98
CA VAL A 156 9.16 7.48 -14.10
C VAL A 156 8.91 7.79 -15.56
N TRP A 157 7.76 8.37 -15.84
CA TRP A 157 7.49 8.88 -17.17
C TRP A 157 7.77 10.37 -17.22
N VAL A 158 8.61 10.79 -18.17
CA VAL A 158 9.08 12.18 -18.32
C VAL A 158 8.64 12.74 -19.66
N PHE A 159 8.09 13.95 -19.62
CA PHE A 159 7.74 14.77 -20.77
C PHE A 159 8.47 16.12 -20.64
N LYS A 160 9.37 16.43 -21.57
CA LYS A 160 10.06 17.72 -21.66
C LYS A 160 9.51 18.49 -22.84
N ASN A 161 9.07 19.71 -22.60
CA ASN A 161 8.70 20.63 -23.65
C ASN A 161 9.93 21.50 -24.00
N LYS A 162 10.44 21.34 -25.23
CA LYS A 162 11.64 22.05 -25.68
C LYS A 162 11.41 23.56 -25.91
N GLU A 163 10.17 23.99 -26.14
CA GLU A 163 9.86 25.37 -26.46
C GLU A 163 9.91 26.28 -25.24
N ASN A 164 9.56 25.76 -24.07
CA ASN A 164 9.45 26.53 -22.82
C ASN A 164 10.26 25.94 -21.67
N GLU A 165 11.11 24.94 -21.95
CA GLU A 165 11.94 24.22 -20.97
C GLU A 165 11.16 23.63 -19.79
N SER A 166 9.84 23.47 -19.95
CA SER A 166 9.00 22.89 -18.91
C SER A 166 9.09 21.36 -18.89
N VAL A 167 8.78 20.77 -17.74
CA VAL A 167 8.83 19.33 -17.55
C VAL A 167 7.59 18.83 -16.81
N THR A 168 7.08 17.66 -17.24
CA THR A 168 6.07 16.92 -16.51
C THR A 168 6.65 15.54 -16.21
N ILE A 169 6.58 15.11 -14.94
CA ILE A 169 7.13 13.84 -14.47
C ILE A 169 6.05 13.10 -13.70
N GLN A 170 5.87 11.82 -14.05
CA GLN A 170 4.86 10.95 -13.45
C GLN A 170 5.56 9.82 -12.68
N PHE A 171 5.28 9.74 -11.39
CA PHE A 171 5.69 8.66 -10.50
C PHE A 171 4.50 7.71 -10.31
N TRP A 172 4.69 6.43 -10.55
CA TRP A 172 3.64 5.44 -10.37
C TRP A 172 3.29 5.27 -8.88
N VAL A 173 2.01 5.43 -8.58
CA VAL A 173 1.43 5.02 -7.29
C VAL A 173 0.83 3.64 -7.42
N PHE A 174 0.09 3.41 -8.52
CA PHE A 174 -0.44 2.11 -8.89
C PHE A 174 -0.35 1.95 -10.40
N ARG A 175 0.41 0.95 -10.82
CA ARG A 175 0.58 0.60 -12.23
C ARG A 175 -0.39 -0.51 -12.59
N ASN A 176 -1.40 -0.18 -13.38
CA ASN A 176 -2.37 -1.15 -13.87
C ASN A 176 -1.87 -1.81 -15.16
N PHE A 177 -2.54 -2.87 -15.59
CA PHE A 177 -2.19 -3.63 -16.77
C PHE A 177 -3.10 -3.24 -17.95
N PHE A 178 -2.57 -3.27 -19.19
CA PHE A 178 -3.20 -2.77 -20.41
C PHE A 178 -3.68 -1.31 -20.26
N ASP A 179 -4.74 -0.94 -20.98
CA ASP A 179 -5.33 0.40 -20.98
C ASP A 179 -6.14 0.74 -19.70
N SER A 180 -6.05 -0.09 -18.68
CA SER A 180 -6.74 0.18 -17.41
C SER A 180 -6.12 1.38 -16.69
N PRO A 181 -6.97 2.24 -16.08
CA PRO A 181 -6.48 3.45 -15.43
C PRO A 181 -5.45 3.17 -14.35
N SER A 182 -4.32 3.84 -14.42
CA SER A 182 -3.26 3.82 -13.41
C SER A 182 -3.34 5.06 -12.52
N THR A 183 -2.60 5.06 -11.42
CA THR A 183 -2.53 6.20 -10.49
C THR A 183 -1.11 6.73 -10.43
N TYR A 184 -0.98 8.06 -10.42
CA TYR A 184 0.31 8.74 -10.44
C TYR A 184 0.39 9.87 -9.43
N PHE A 185 1.58 10.11 -8.90
CA PHE A 185 1.99 11.42 -8.43
C PHE A 185 2.64 12.16 -9.60
N VAL A 186 2.12 13.31 -9.94
CA VAL A 186 2.53 14.08 -11.12
C VAL A 186 3.12 15.39 -10.67
N TYR A 187 4.36 15.65 -11.07
CA TYR A 187 4.97 16.98 -11.02
C TYR A 187 4.82 17.64 -12.38
N SER A 188 4.44 18.91 -12.42
CA SER A 188 4.47 19.71 -13.66
C SER A 188 4.73 21.17 -13.39
N ASN A 189 5.63 21.78 -14.18
CA ASN A 189 5.78 23.23 -14.29
C ASN A 189 5.35 23.77 -15.69
N ASP A 190 4.73 22.91 -16.50
CA ASP A 190 4.15 23.29 -17.79
C ASP A 190 2.74 23.85 -17.58
N LYS A 191 2.52 25.11 -17.96
CA LYS A 191 1.23 25.82 -17.76
C LYS A 191 0.06 25.11 -18.40
N LYS A 192 0.24 24.56 -19.62
CA LYS A 192 -0.81 23.82 -20.33
C LYS A 192 -1.15 22.54 -19.58
N ARG A 193 -0.13 21.77 -19.18
CA ARG A 193 -0.33 20.54 -18.40
C ARG A 193 -0.96 20.78 -17.04
N ILE A 194 -0.58 21.88 -16.36
CA ILE A 194 -1.21 22.29 -15.10
C ILE A 194 -2.71 22.54 -15.32
N SER A 195 -3.09 23.26 -16.37
CA SER A 195 -4.50 23.48 -16.70
C SER A 195 -5.26 22.17 -16.95
N ASP A 196 -4.65 21.22 -17.71
CA ASP A 196 -5.24 19.90 -17.96
C ASP A 196 -5.41 19.10 -16.66
N LEU A 197 -4.43 19.16 -15.75
CA LEU A 197 -4.48 18.49 -14.44
C LEU A 197 -5.57 19.08 -13.54
N GLU A 198 -5.69 20.40 -13.51
CA GLU A 198 -6.73 21.11 -12.75
C GLU A 198 -8.13 20.81 -13.30
N GLN A 199 -8.26 20.66 -14.62
CA GLN A 199 -9.51 20.21 -15.23
C GLN A 199 -9.86 18.79 -14.79
N LYS A 200 -8.92 17.84 -14.84
CA LYS A 200 -9.13 16.46 -14.35
C LYS A 200 -9.54 16.42 -12.88
N ILE A 201 -9.01 17.31 -12.04
CA ILE A 201 -9.44 17.42 -10.64
C ILE A 201 -10.90 17.85 -10.55
N LYS A 202 -11.33 18.83 -11.35
CA LYS A 202 -12.73 19.29 -11.38
C LYS A 202 -13.69 18.22 -11.87
N GLU A 203 -13.27 17.41 -12.86
CA GLU A 203 -14.08 16.34 -13.44
C GLU A 203 -14.21 15.11 -12.51
N ASN A 204 -13.18 14.80 -11.74
CA ASN A 204 -13.17 13.63 -10.84
C ASN A 204 -12.43 13.93 -9.52
N PRO A 205 -13.00 14.78 -8.64
CA PRO A 205 -12.34 15.22 -7.42
C PRO A 205 -12.16 14.11 -6.37
N GLU A 206 -12.90 13.00 -6.48
CA GLU A 206 -12.76 11.85 -5.58
C GLU A 206 -11.46 11.08 -5.82
N ASN A 207 -10.97 11.09 -7.08
CA ASN A 207 -9.79 10.35 -7.49
C ASN A 207 -8.62 11.23 -7.91
N ASN A 208 -8.80 12.55 -8.01
CA ASN A 208 -7.78 13.50 -8.42
C ASN A 208 -7.77 14.68 -7.47
N TRP A 209 -6.57 15.08 -7.01
CA TRP A 209 -6.42 16.26 -6.16
C TRP A 209 -5.02 16.85 -6.23
N LYS A 210 -4.92 18.10 -5.86
CA LYS A 210 -3.64 18.79 -5.71
C LYS A 210 -2.98 18.36 -4.39
N LEU A 211 -1.71 17.99 -4.45
CA LEU A 211 -0.92 17.58 -3.30
C LEU A 211 -0.06 18.72 -2.75
N ASP A 212 0.48 19.54 -3.65
CA ASP A 212 1.33 20.69 -3.36
C ASP A 212 1.37 21.64 -4.57
N GLU A 213 2.19 22.70 -4.57
CA GLU A 213 2.23 23.78 -5.58
C GLU A 213 2.22 23.26 -7.03
N ASN A 214 3.14 22.36 -7.36
CA ASN A 214 3.27 21.76 -8.70
C ASN A 214 3.06 20.24 -8.69
N TRP A 215 2.43 19.70 -7.65
CA TRP A 215 2.24 18.29 -7.44
C TRP A 215 0.77 17.91 -7.38
N TYR A 216 0.45 16.84 -8.06
CA TYR A 216 -0.92 16.36 -8.24
C TYR A 216 -0.98 14.85 -8.04
N ARG A 217 -2.07 14.36 -7.48
CA ARG A 217 -2.43 12.94 -7.53
C ARG A 217 -3.47 12.77 -8.61
N ILE A 218 -3.19 11.91 -9.60
CA ILE A 218 -4.04 11.72 -10.79
C ILE A 218 -4.32 10.25 -11.00
N TYR A 219 -5.58 9.95 -11.25
CA TYR A 219 -6.10 8.65 -11.66
C TYR A 219 -6.51 8.71 -13.14
N GLY A 220 -6.10 7.69 -13.90
CA GLY A 220 -6.38 7.59 -15.34
C GLY A 220 -5.15 7.89 -16.20
N GLY A 221 -5.21 7.47 -17.47
CA GLY A 221 -4.21 7.78 -18.49
C GLY A 221 -4.29 9.23 -18.98
N TYR A 222 -3.26 9.65 -19.69
CA TYR A 222 -3.25 10.87 -20.50
C TYR A 222 -3.68 10.57 -21.92
#